data_f35211cfa285549a1955a60dc43d07b5
#
_entry.id   f35211cfa285549a1955a60dc43d07b5
#
_cell.length_a   1.000
_cell.length_b   1.000
_cell.length_c   1.000
_cell.angle_alpha   90.00
_cell.angle_beta   90.00
_cell.angle_gamma   90.00
#
_symmetry.space_group_name_H-M   'P 1'
#
loop_
_entity.id
_entity.type
_entity.pdbx_description
1 polymer ?
#
loop_
_entity_poly.entity_id
_entity_poly.type
_entity_poly.pdbx_seq_one_letter_code
_entity_poly.pdbx_strand_id
1 'polypeptide(L)'
;MPELPDVVVYIEALERKIGGSVIEGIKLRSPFLVRTVEPTLLEAEGREIAGFRRLGKRIVWELEGELFLVFHLMIAGRFHWKKAAGAKPGRKIDLAGFHFASGTLMLTEAGSKKRASLHV
;
A
#
# COMPACT_ATOMS: atom_id res chain seq x y z
N MET A 1 13.06 5.11 -9.15
CA MET A 1 11.65 4.97 -9.53
C MET A 1 11.43 3.65 -10.24
N PRO A 2 10.43 2.86 -9.85
CA PRO A 2 10.14 1.62 -10.57
C PRO A 2 9.76 1.94 -12.02
N GLU A 3 10.30 1.17 -12.94
CA GLU A 3 9.93 1.25 -14.34
C GLU A 3 8.58 0.56 -14.56
N LEU A 4 7.94 0.80 -15.72
CA LEU A 4 6.64 0.20 -16.01
C LEU A 4 6.64 -1.34 -15.86
N PRO A 5 7.65 -2.09 -16.33
CA PRO A 5 7.67 -3.53 -16.11
C PRO A 5 7.68 -3.90 -14.63
N ASP A 6 8.37 -3.12 -13.78
CA ASP A 6 8.40 -3.36 -12.34
C ASP A 6 7.02 -3.14 -11.71
N VAL A 7 6.30 -2.12 -12.16
CA VAL A 7 4.95 -1.82 -11.68
C VAL A 7 4.01 -2.97 -12.02
N VAL A 8 4.10 -3.50 -13.24
CA VAL A 8 3.26 -4.63 -13.65
C VAL A 8 3.55 -5.87 -12.79
N VAL A 9 4.82 -6.16 -12.54
CA VAL A 9 5.21 -7.29 -11.68
C VAL A 9 4.69 -7.11 -10.26
N TYR A 10 4.76 -5.90 -9.71
CA TYR A 10 4.20 -5.60 -8.40
C TYR A 10 2.70 -5.89 -8.36
N ILE A 11 1.96 -5.42 -9.37
CA ILE A 11 0.51 -5.62 -9.43
C ILE A 11 0.18 -7.12 -9.45
N GLU A 12 0.88 -7.90 -10.28
CA GLU A 12 0.67 -9.33 -10.35
C GLU A 12 0.93 -10.02 -9.00
N ALA A 13 2.01 -9.62 -8.32
CA ALA A 13 2.34 -10.16 -7.01
C ALA A 13 1.29 -9.78 -5.96
N LEU A 14 0.80 -8.55 -5.99
CA LEU A 14 -0.25 -8.08 -5.08
C LEU A 14 -1.55 -8.85 -5.32
N GLU A 15 -1.92 -9.06 -6.57
CA GLU A 15 -3.12 -9.83 -6.90
C GLU A 15 -3.08 -11.23 -6.30
N ARG A 16 -1.91 -11.90 -6.37
CA ARG A 16 -1.74 -13.22 -5.80
C ARG A 16 -1.79 -13.24 -4.27
N LYS A 17 -1.25 -12.19 -3.64
CA LYS A 17 -1.13 -12.15 -2.17
C LYS A 17 -2.38 -11.63 -1.48
N ILE A 18 -2.96 -10.57 -1.99
CA ILE A 18 -4.02 -9.84 -1.29
C ILE A 18 -5.27 -9.59 -2.14
N GLY A 19 -5.30 -10.01 -3.39
CA GLY A 19 -6.50 -9.87 -4.22
C GLY A 19 -7.68 -10.58 -3.57
N GLY A 20 -8.82 -9.89 -3.45
CA GLY A 20 -10.00 -10.43 -2.80
C GLY A 20 -9.97 -10.44 -1.28
N SER A 21 -8.88 -9.97 -0.67
CA SER A 21 -8.75 -9.92 0.80
C SER A 21 -9.34 -8.65 1.37
N VAL A 22 -9.76 -8.72 2.63
CA VAL A 22 -10.24 -7.55 3.37
C VAL A 22 -9.08 -6.89 4.11
N ILE A 23 -8.98 -5.57 4.01
CA ILE A 23 -8.01 -4.81 4.80
C ILE A 23 -8.52 -4.76 6.23
N GLU A 24 -7.90 -5.51 7.14
CA GLU A 24 -8.36 -5.61 8.52
C GLU A 24 -7.90 -4.46 9.39
N GLY A 25 -6.81 -3.81 9.02
CA GLY A 25 -6.31 -2.66 9.74
C GLY A 25 -5.17 -2.00 9.00
N ILE A 26 -4.92 -0.74 9.35
CA ILE A 26 -3.83 0.04 8.76
C ILE A 26 -3.09 0.73 9.88
N LYS A 27 -1.76 0.57 9.91
CA LYS A 27 -0.89 1.27 10.86
C LYS A 27 0.02 2.21 10.10
N LEU A 28 -0.21 3.50 10.24
CA LEU A 28 0.55 4.54 9.57
C LEU A 28 1.66 5.02 10.50
N ARG A 29 2.92 4.87 10.07
CA ARG A 29 4.07 5.35 10.82
C ARG A 29 4.49 6.73 10.35
N SER A 30 4.41 6.98 9.03
CA SER A 30 4.79 8.25 8.45
C SER A 30 3.53 8.97 7.94
N PRO A 31 3.05 10.00 8.66
CA PRO A 31 1.85 10.71 8.23
C PRO A 31 2.05 11.47 6.91
N PHE A 32 3.30 11.78 6.55
CA PHE A 32 3.58 12.47 5.29
C PHE A 32 3.36 11.60 4.06
N LEU A 33 3.22 10.28 4.23
CA LEU A 33 2.92 9.38 3.13
C LEU A 33 1.57 9.72 2.50
N VAL A 34 0.56 9.96 3.33
CA VAL A 34 -0.80 10.21 2.86
C VAL A 34 -0.95 11.67 2.47
N ARG A 35 -1.30 11.91 1.21
CA ARG A 35 -1.38 13.26 0.64
C ARG A 35 -2.80 13.78 0.52
N THR A 36 -3.79 12.95 0.88
CA THR A 36 -5.20 13.33 0.84
C THR A 36 -5.74 13.57 2.24
N VAL A 37 -6.64 14.54 2.38
CA VAL A 37 -7.31 14.81 3.65
C VAL A 37 -8.64 14.07 3.71
N GLU A 38 -9.42 14.12 2.62
CA GLU A 38 -10.69 13.43 2.48
C GLU A 38 -10.73 12.67 1.15
N PRO A 39 -11.15 11.40 1.12
CA PRO A 39 -11.47 10.54 2.28
C PRO A 39 -10.23 10.23 3.11
N THR A 40 -10.40 9.85 4.38
CA THR A 40 -9.28 9.47 5.23
C THR A 40 -8.83 8.04 4.90
N LEU A 41 -7.56 7.74 5.19
CA LEU A 41 -7.02 6.41 4.96
C LEU A 41 -7.77 5.35 5.78
N LEU A 42 -8.26 5.70 6.96
CA LEU A 42 -8.99 4.78 7.83
C LEU A 42 -10.29 4.27 7.20
N GLU A 43 -10.85 5.00 6.25
CA GLU A 43 -12.05 4.54 5.53
C GLU A 43 -11.79 3.27 4.72
N ALA A 44 -10.53 2.96 4.44
CA ALA A 44 -10.18 1.73 3.73
C ALA A 44 -10.25 0.49 4.64
N GLU A 45 -10.22 0.66 5.96
CA GLU A 45 -10.30 -0.47 6.87
C GLU A 45 -11.66 -1.15 6.77
N GLY A 46 -11.64 -2.48 6.73
CA GLY A 46 -12.85 -3.28 6.62
C GLY A 46 -13.33 -3.51 5.19
N ARG A 47 -12.68 -2.92 4.20
CA ARG A 47 -13.08 -3.06 2.80
C ARG A 47 -12.31 -4.17 2.10
N GLU A 48 -13.00 -4.89 1.21
CA GLU A 48 -12.37 -5.90 0.38
C GLU A 48 -11.64 -5.25 -0.79
N ILE A 49 -10.49 -5.79 -1.16
CA ILE A 49 -9.77 -5.35 -2.36
C ILE A 49 -10.43 -6.03 -3.56
N ALA A 50 -11.12 -5.24 -4.37
CA ALA A 50 -11.83 -5.75 -5.54
C ALA A 50 -10.90 -5.97 -6.73
N GLY A 51 -9.84 -5.18 -6.83
CA GLY A 51 -8.90 -5.34 -7.93
C GLY A 51 -7.73 -4.38 -7.84
N PHE A 52 -6.87 -4.46 -8.85
CA PHE A 52 -5.69 -3.61 -8.97
C PHE A 52 -5.63 -3.05 -10.37
N ARG A 53 -5.06 -1.86 -10.49
CA ARG A 53 -4.96 -1.18 -11.75
C ARG A 53 -3.69 -0.35 -11.78
N ARG A 54 -3.14 -0.14 -12.97
CA ARG A 54 -2.00 0.73 -13.18
C ARG A 54 -2.49 2.08 -13.72
N LEU A 55 -1.98 3.16 -13.16
CA LEU A 55 -2.23 4.50 -13.66
C LEU A 55 -0.86 5.15 -13.87
N GLY A 56 -0.33 5.06 -15.10
CA GLY A 56 1.05 5.43 -15.35
C GLY A 56 1.99 4.54 -14.54
N LYS A 57 2.82 5.14 -13.71
CA LYS A 57 3.73 4.43 -12.80
C LYS A 57 3.15 4.29 -11.40
N ARG A 58 1.86 4.57 -11.24
CA ARG A 58 1.17 4.43 -9.97
C ARG A 58 0.44 3.10 -9.90
N ILE A 59 0.33 2.56 -8.70
CA ILE A 59 -0.41 1.34 -8.42
C ILE A 59 -1.71 1.74 -7.73
N VAL A 60 -2.84 1.29 -8.27
CA VAL A 60 -4.16 1.61 -7.73
C VAL A 60 -4.77 0.34 -7.15
N TRP A 61 -5.15 0.39 -5.87
CA TRP A 61 -5.95 -0.65 -5.24
C TRP A 61 -7.41 -0.20 -5.33
N GLU A 62 -8.23 -1.00 -5.98
CA GLU A 62 -9.66 -0.75 -6.09
C GLU A 62 -10.36 -1.48 -4.95
N LEU A 63 -11.01 -0.73 -4.07
CA LEU A 63 -11.70 -1.26 -2.91
C LEU A 63 -13.20 -1.26 -3.15
N GLU A 64 -13.94 -2.12 -2.46
CA GLU A 64 -15.40 -2.11 -2.53
C GLU A 64 -15.93 -0.75 -2.08
N GLY A 65 -17.07 -0.34 -2.62
CA GLY A 65 -17.66 0.95 -2.29
C GLY A 65 -17.02 2.13 -3.01
N GLU A 66 -16.34 1.86 -4.12
CA GLU A 66 -15.74 2.90 -4.97
C GLU A 66 -14.69 3.74 -4.26
N LEU A 67 -13.93 3.13 -3.37
CA LEU A 67 -12.78 3.77 -2.73
C LEU A 67 -11.51 3.25 -3.38
N PHE A 68 -10.56 4.14 -3.64
CA PHE A 68 -9.30 3.79 -4.31
C PHE A 68 -8.13 4.23 -3.47
N LEU A 69 -7.08 3.40 -3.44
CA LEU A 69 -5.80 3.78 -2.85
C LEU A 69 -4.79 3.85 -3.98
N VAL A 70 -4.21 5.02 -4.18
CA VAL A 70 -3.26 5.28 -5.27
C VAL A 70 -1.87 5.45 -4.69
N PHE A 71 -0.98 4.51 -5.01
CA PHE A 71 0.39 4.49 -4.51
C PHE A 71 1.37 4.92 -5.60
N HIS A 72 2.26 5.82 -5.26
CA HIS A 72 3.40 6.16 -6.10
C HIS A 72 4.67 5.84 -5.31
N LEU A 73 5.36 4.77 -5.71
CA LEU A 73 6.52 4.26 -4.94
C LEU A 73 7.77 5.09 -5.12
N MET A 74 7.86 5.85 -6.20
CA MET A 74 9.02 6.66 -6.53
C MET A 74 10.29 5.79 -6.66
N ILE A 75 11.45 6.32 -6.29
CA ILE A 75 12.73 5.61 -6.50
C ILE A 75 12.91 4.46 -5.51
N ALA A 76 12.61 4.70 -4.25
CA ALA A 76 12.97 3.78 -3.17
C ALA A 76 11.78 3.12 -2.48
N GLY A 77 10.54 3.45 -2.86
CA GLY A 77 9.36 2.85 -2.26
C GLY A 77 9.23 1.37 -2.65
N ARG A 78 8.92 0.53 -1.69
CA ARG A 78 8.77 -0.92 -1.88
C ARG A 78 7.67 -1.48 -1.01
N PHE A 79 7.04 -2.55 -1.49
CA PHE A 79 6.14 -3.36 -0.66
C PHE A 79 6.87 -4.60 -0.20
N HIS A 80 6.70 -4.96 1.06
CA HIS A 80 7.26 -6.19 1.63
C HIS A 80 6.16 -6.96 2.33
N TRP A 81 6.06 -8.25 2.03
CA TRP A 81 5.09 -9.11 2.68
C TRP A 81 5.69 -9.72 3.95
N LYS A 82 4.93 -9.64 5.04
CA LYS A 82 5.27 -10.30 6.31
C LYS A 82 4.17 -11.27 6.66
N LYS A 83 4.54 -12.50 6.98
CA LYS A 83 3.55 -13.54 7.31
C LYS A 83 2.82 -13.27 8.62
N ALA A 84 3.41 -12.49 9.52
CA ALA A 84 2.80 -12.16 10.79
C ALA A 84 1.65 -11.17 10.57
N ALA A 85 0.43 -11.58 10.86
CA ALA A 85 -0.72 -10.69 10.85
C ALA A 85 -0.56 -9.67 11.97
N GLY A 86 -0.87 -8.41 11.68
CA GLY A 86 -0.76 -7.34 12.67
C GLY A 86 0.66 -6.86 12.95
N ALA A 87 1.63 -7.19 12.10
CA ALA A 87 2.99 -6.68 12.24
C ALA A 87 2.99 -5.15 12.20
N LYS A 88 3.66 -4.52 13.15
CA LYS A 88 3.68 -3.06 13.27
C LYS A 88 4.88 -2.46 12.55
N PRO A 89 4.72 -1.26 11.94
CA PRO A 89 5.86 -0.54 11.38
C PRO A 89 6.81 -0.16 12.52
N GLY A 90 8.02 -0.72 12.51
CA GLY A 90 8.99 -0.49 13.58
C GLY A 90 10.33 0.01 13.11
N ARG A 91 10.66 -0.18 11.82
CA ARG A 91 11.94 0.26 11.27
C ARG A 91 11.81 1.68 10.74
N LYS A 92 12.95 2.39 10.65
CA LYS A 92 12.98 3.74 10.09
C LYS A 92 12.41 3.80 8.67
N ILE A 93 12.61 2.73 7.90
CA ILE A 93 12.16 2.68 6.51
C ILE A 93 10.69 2.30 6.38
N ASP A 94 10.05 1.83 7.45
CA ASP A 94 8.63 1.44 7.40
C ASP A 94 7.75 2.69 7.39
N LEU A 95 6.89 2.82 6.38
CA LEU A 95 5.97 3.95 6.26
C LEU A 95 4.58 3.59 6.76
N ALA A 96 4.08 2.42 6.38
CA ALA A 96 2.74 1.97 6.75
C ALA A 96 2.65 0.46 6.66
N GLY A 97 1.81 -0.14 7.49
CA GLY A 97 1.49 -1.55 7.44
C GLY A 97 0.00 -1.74 7.15
N PHE A 98 -0.31 -2.60 6.19
CA PHE A 98 -1.66 -2.97 5.83
C PHE A 98 -1.90 -4.40 6.26
N HIS A 99 -2.83 -4.59 7.21
CA HIS A 99 -3.05 -5.89 7.84
C HIS A 99 -4.15 -6.67 7.13
N PHE A 100 -3.87 -7.94 6.87
CA PHE A 100 -4.80 -8.90 6.30
C PHE A 100 -4.82 -10.16 7.17
N ALA A 101 -5.81 -11.01 6.99
CA ALA A 101 -5.89 -12.26 7.76
C ALA A 101 -4.65 -13.14 7.53
N SER A 102 -4.08 -13.12 6.33
CA SER A 102 -2.93 -13.96 5.96
C SER A 102 -1.58 -13.34 6.29
N GLY A 103 -1.53 -12.07 6.68
CA GLY A 103 -0.27 -11.40 7.00
C GLY A 103 -0.35 -9.90 6.87
N THR A 104 0.80 -9.26 6.78
CA THR A 104 0.90 -7.80 6.68
C THR A 104 1.72 -7.41 5.46
N LEU A 105 1.20 -6.45 4.69
CA LEU A 105 1.96 -5.83 3.61
C LEU A 105 2.55 -4.53 4.13
N MET A 106 3.88 -4.46 4.17
CA MET A 106 4.58 -3.28 4.68
C MET A 106 5.07 -2.43 3.51
N LEU A 107 4.71 -1.14 3.52
CA LEU A 107 5.22 -0.17 2.57
C LEU A 107 6.44 0.49 3.18
N THR A 108 7.56 0.42 2.48
CA THR A 108 8.84 0.94 2.97
C THR A 108 9.47 1.88 1.97
N GLU A 109 10.35 2.74 2.46
CA GLU A 109 11.16 3.60 1.60
C GLU A 109 12.51 3.83 2.29
N ALA A 110 13.60 3.35 1.68
CA ALA A 110 14.94 3.57 2.17
C ALA A 110 15.38 5.00 1.85
N GLY A 111 16.38 5.51 2.57
CA GLY A 111 16.93 6.83 2.33
C GLY A 111 16.37 7.88 3.29
N SER A 112 17.01 9.06 3.29
CA SER A 112 16.65 10.16 4.20
C SER A 112 15.47 10.97 3.69
N LYS A 113 15.31 11.08 2.36
CA LYS A 113 14.19 11.83 1.77
C LYS A 113 13.07 10.87 1.37
N LYS A 114 11.93 11.02 2.01
CA LYS A 114 10.75 10.18 1.74
C LYS A 114 9.91 10.84 0.66
N ARG A 115 9.77 10.17 -0.50
CA ARG A 115 9.05 10.69 -1.67
C ARG A 115 7.84 9.84 -2.07
N ALA A 116 7.77 8.60 -1.60
CA ALA A 116 6.61 7.76 -1.87
C ALA A 116 5.35 8.44 -1.35
N SER A 117 4.24 8.25 -2.04
CA SER A 117 2.99 8.89 -1.68
C SER A 117 1.81 7.95 -1.83
N LEU A 118 0.77 8.23 -1.06
CA LEU A 118 -0.49 7.50 -1.08
C LEU A 118 -1.62 8.53 -1.13
N HIS A 119 -2.50 8.38 -2.11
CA HIS A 119 -3.71 9.18 -2.26
C HIS A 119 -4.92 8.27 -2.12
N VAL A 120 -5.88 8.71 -1.36
CA VAL A 120 -7.13 7.96 -1.14
C VAL A 120 -8.23 8.45 -2.05
#